data_8cb31cabc6d518fb03a6d043ddb5beb1
#
_entry.id   8cb31cabc6d518fb03a6d043ddb5beb1
#
_cell.length_a   1.000
_cell.length_b   1.000
_cell.length_c   1.000
_cell.angle_alpha   90.00
_cell.angle_beta   90.00
_cell.angle_gamma   90.00
#
_symmetry.space_group_name_H-M   'P 1'
#
loop_
_entity.id
_entity.type
_entity.pdbx_description
1 polymer ?
#
loop_
_entity_poly.entity_id
_entity_poly.type
_entity_poly.pdbx_seq_one_letter_code
_entity_poly.pdbx_strand_id
1 'polypeptide(L)'
;MEGIQANAKILPHLDQTNLSGRSISRCIIGVKLPPTRLCAQCEISRLAGTALTKAVSSVRIPTMSVETLPLLIMTGVSEGSEPEQMVSCTRQAVTLDLVERALTVPSLRPVVVSTNSPALARRLEEYPILVDLDPPGEPFHFGRRLAELIDKHRMERCFYLGGGAGPLLTASDMTAIAGAILAADRQIVTNNFYSSDFVAFTPTSALKEQPPPENDNELAWLLGEDARLPIRELPRTGATQFDVDTPVDLFTLASHPGAGPHTRAYLDSLALDLSHLDAALALMIDRDATILVAGRVSSATWSYLERETACSTRVLSEERGMRASGRQARGEVRSLLGYYLEEVGLERFFETLATMGQALFLDNRVLFAHRGLWPSAADRFHSDLRQPAQIGDPFVRSLTEAAMAAPVPVIMGGHSLVAGGMYAMVDAAWARGHDVPRHVQPKVL
;
A
#
# COMPACT_ATOMS: atom_id res chain seq x y z
N MET A 1 -52.34 -17.00 11.33
CA MET A 1 -52.72 -17.56 10.04
C MET A 1 -51.51 -17.41 9.15
N GLU A 2 -51.00 -18.58 8.83
CA GLU A 2 -50.13 -19.00 7.74
C GLU A 2 -48.76 -18.34 7.68
N GLY A 3 -47.61 -18.96 7.90
CA GLY A 3 -47.24 -20.42 7.73
C GLY A 3 -46.36 -20.56 6.50
N ILE A 4 -45.00 -20.39 6.64
CA ILE A 4 -44.06 -20.90 5.62
C ILE A 4 -42.99 -21.69 6.37
N GLN A 5 -43.05 -22.99 6.20
CA GLN A 5 -42.07 -23.98 6.68
C GLN A 5 -40.88 -24.00 5.75
N ALA A 6 -39.68 -23.98 6.33
CA ALA A 6 -38.43 -24.26 5.65
C ALA A 6 -38.13 -25.75 5.68
N ASN A 7 -37.95 -26.36 4.51
CA ASN A 7 -37.50 -27.75 4.32
C ASN A 7 -35.98 -27.84 4.45
N ALA A 8 -35.52 -28.55 5.51
CA ALA A 8 -34.16 -29.02 5.61
C ALA A 8 -34.06 -30.40 4.92
N LYS A 9 -33.18 -30.52 3.92
CA LYS A 9 -32.75 -31.81 3.36
C LYS A 9 -31.49 -32.29 4.05
N ILE A 10 -31.64 -33.40 4.74
CA ILE A 10 -30.56 -34.22 5.32
C ILE A 10 -29.95 -35.06 4.19
N LEU A 11 -28.63 -35.11 4.09
CA LEU A 11 -27.88 -36.07 3.29
C LEU A 11 -27.05 -36.97 4.20
N PRO A 12 -26.88 -38.28 3.87
CA PRO A 12 -26.46 -39.31 4.78
C PRO A 12 -24.95 -39.50 4.88
N HIS A 13 -24.56 -40.02 6.04
CA HIS A 13 -23.24 -40.55 6.39
C HIS A 13 -22.70 -41.56 5.37
N LEU A 14 -21.41 -41.45 5.06
CA LEU A 14 -20.63 -42.54 4.52
C LEU A 14 -19.44 -42.84 5.45
N ASP A 15 -19.33 -44.11 5.70
CA ASP A 15 -18.55 -44.84 6.68
C ASP A 15 -17.04 -44.81 6.41
N GLN A 16 -16.27 -44.87 7.49
CA GLN A 16 -14.85 -45.15 7.48
C GLN A 16 -14.59 -46.65 7.38
N THR A 17 -13.77 -47.10 6.44
CA THR A 17 -12.87 -48.25 6.67
C THR A 17 -11.63 -48.19 5.76
N ASN A 18 -10.49 -48.23 6.42
CA ASN A 18 -9.20 -48.87 6.10
C ASN A 18 -8.81 -49.16 4.64
N LEU A 19 -7.60 -48.73 4.29
CA LEU A 19 -6.58 -49.67 3.79
C LEU A 19 -5.15 -49.05 3.80
N SER A 20 -4.32 -49.85 4.37
CA SER A 20 -2.87 -49.82 4.53
C SER A 20 -2.03 -49.63 3.28
N GLY A 21 -0.96 -48.89 3.45
CA GLY A 21 0.40 -49.18 2.98
C GLY A 21 0.66 -49.45 1.53
N ARG A 22 1.41 -48.54 0.87
CA ARG A 22 2.51 -48.93 -0.03
C ARG A 22 3.46 -47.74 -0.27
N SER A 23 4.71 -48.00 0.10
CA SER A 23 5.93 -47.27 -0.34
C SER A 23 6.02 -47.23 -1.86
N ILE A 24 6.33 -46.05 -2.45
CA ILE A 24 6.83 -45.98 -3.81
C ILE A 24 8.10 -45.11 -3.83
N SER A 25 9.10 -45.79 -4.33
CA SER A 25 10.48 -45.39 -4.51
C SER A 25 10.69 -44.16 -5.40
N ARG A 26 11.74 -43.43 -5.07
CA ARG A 26 12.39 -42.41 -5.89
C ARG A 26 12.71 -42.93 -7.29
N CYS A 27 12.35 -42.19 -8.32
CA CYS A 27 12.94 -42.32 -9.64
C CYS A 27 13.78 -41.06 -9.93
N ILE A 28 15.09 -41.24 -9.87
CA ILE A 28 16.09 -40.26 -10.30
C ILE A 28 16.34 -40.52 -11.79
N ILE A 29 16.01 -39.59 -12.66
CA ILE A 29 16.42 -39.63 -14.07
C ILE A 29 17.63 -38.75 -14.22
N GLY A 30 18.81 -39.39 -14.30
CA GLY A 30 20.04 -38.75 -14.67
C GLY A 30 20.16 -38.61 -16.19
N VAL A 31 20.30 -37.40 -16.68
CA VAL A 31 20.70 -37.13 -18.08
C VAL A 31 22.19 -36.91 -18.13
N LYS A 32 22.89 -37.87 -18.76
CA LYS A 32 24.30 -37.75 -19.12
C LYS A 32 24.43 -36.95 -20.42
N LEU A 33 25.22 -35.89 -20.39
CA LEU A 33 25.71 -35.19 -21.57
C LEU A 33 27.03 -35.85 -22.03
N PRO A 34 27.28 -36.04 -23.35
CA PRO A 34 28.53 -36.56 -23.86
C PRO A 34 29.61 -35.47 -24.00
N PRO A 35 30.89 -35.81 -23.95
CA PRO A 35 32.00 -34.87 -23.98
C PRO A 35 32.35 -34.41 -25.39
N THR A 36 32.53 -33.13 -25.56
CA THR A 36 33.07 -32.47 -26.75
C THR A 36 34.54 -32.80 -26.96
N ARG A 37 34.89 -33.35 -28.12
CA ARG A 37 36.28 -33.45 -28.59
C ARG A 37 36.66 -32.16 -29.33
N LEU A 38 37.76 -31.56 -28.89
CA LEU A 38 38.56 -30.63 -29.68
C LEU A 38 39.18 -31.37 -30.87
N CYS A 39 39.14 -30.76 -32.04
CA CYS A 39 40.07 -31.07 -33.11
C CYS A 39 40.59 -29.77 -33.72
N ALA A 40 41.90 -29.75 -33.81
CA ALA A 40 42.71 -28.63 -34.25
C ALA A 40 42.86 -28.57 -35.78
N GLN A 41 43.16 -27.37 -36.23
CA GLN A 41 43.94 -26.99 -37.41
C GLN A 41 43.51 -27.49 -38.78
N CYS A 42 43.21 -26.56 -39.64
CA CYS A 42 43.65 -26.63 -41.05
C CYS A 42 43.96 -25.22 -41.57
N GLU A 43 45.18 -25.10 -42.05
CA GLU A 43 45.78 -23.90 -42.64
C GLU A 43 45.23 -23.60 -44.05
N ILE A 44 45.08 -22.36 -44.27
CA ILE A 44 45.36 -21.45 -45.40
C ILE A 44 45.71 -22.07 -46.76
N SER A 45 45.05 -21.65 -47.78
CA SER A 45 45.64 -21.35 -49.08
C SER A 45 44.88 -20.20 -49.76
N ARG A 46 45.65 -19.16 -50.08
CA ARG A 46 45.31 -18.03 -50.95
C ARG A 46 44.98 -18.51 -52.36
N LEU A 47 43.98 -17.98 -52.95
CA LEU A 47 43.96 -17.64 -54.38
C LEU A 47 42.95 -16.49 -54.63
N ALA A 48 43.40 -15.67 -55.56
CA ALA A 48 42.92 -14.35 -55.88
C ALA A 48 41.58 -14.31 -56.64
N GLY A 49 40.91 -13.21 -56.40
CA GLY A 49 40.26 -12.37 -57.42
C GLY A 49 39.03 -12.90 -58.13
N THR A 50 37.92 -12.32 -57.80
CA THR A 50 37.11 -11.56 -58.81
C THR A 50 35.81 -11.05 -58.13
N ALA A 51 35.45 -9.86 -58.49
CA ALA A 51 34.34 -9.07 -58.04
C ALA A 51 32.99 -9.81 -58.02
N LEU A 52 32.31 -9.71 -56.89
CA LEU A 52 30.83 -9.78 -56.81
C LEU A 52 30.33 -8.79 -55.80
N THR A 53 30.31 -7.53 -56.23
CA THR A 53 29.40 -6.52 -55.71
C THR A 53 28.02 -6.85 -56.20
N LYS A 54 27.14 -7.33 -55.29
CA LYS A 54 25.72 -7.04 -55.30
C LYS A 54 25.00 -7.62 -54.10
N ALA A 55 24.24 -6.72 -53.43
CA ALA A 55 23.14 -6.97 -52.55
C ALA A 55 23.44 -7.65 -51.22
N VAL A 56 24.07 -6.93 -50.29
CA VAL A 56 23.70 -7.05 -48.90
C VAL A 56 22.34 -6.28 -48.77
N SER A 57 21.28 -7.01 -49.00
CA SER A 57 19.95 -6.62 -48.59
C SER A 57 20.04 -6.47 -47.07
N SER A 58 19.97 -5.21 -46.59
CA SER A 58 19.83 -4.89 -45.18
C SER A 58 18.55 -5.58 -44.67
N VAL A 59 18.71 -6.72 -44.07
CA VAL A 59 17.69 -7.28 -43.19
C VAL A 59 17.57 -6.27 -42.05
N ARG A 60 16.63 -5.32 -42.17
CA ARG A 60 16.13 -4.55 -41.05
C ARG A 60 15.49 -5.59 -40.13
N ILE A 61 16.23 -6.02 -39.10
CA ILE A 61 15.61 -6.63 -37.92
C ILE A 61 14.61 -5.59 -37.47
N PRO A 62 13.30 -5.86 -37.48
CA PRO A 62 12.36 -4.92 -36.90
C PRO A 62 12.77 -4.78 -35.45
N THR A 63 13.27 -3.62 -35.06
CA THR A 63 13.31 -3.24 -33.64
C THR A 63 11.84 -3.26 -33.22
N MET A 64 11.41 -4.38 -32.61
CA MET A 64 10.14 -4.42 -31.90
C MET A 64 10.24 -3.29 -30.86
N SER A 65 9.54 -2.20 -31.11
CA SER A 65 9.35 -1.19 -30.08
C SER A 65 8.69 -1.91 -28.90
N VAL A 66 9.43 -2.07 -27.82
CA VAL A 66 8.88 -2.62 -26.59
C VAL A 66 7.76 -1.66 -26.20
N GLU A 67 6.51 -2.14 -26.24
CA GLU A 67 5.39 -1.36 -25.73
C GLU A 67 5.65 -1.02 -24.27
N THR A 68 5.46 0.25 -23.90
CA THR A 68 5.71 0.74 -22.56
C THR A 68 4.47 1.38 -21.96
N LEU A 69 4.39 1.36 -20.64
CA LEU A 69 3.37 2.01 -19.83
C LEU A 69 3.99 3.26 -19.18
N PRO A 70 3.51 4.46 -19.49
CA PRO A 70 3.90 5.66 -18.76
C PRO A 70 3.53 5.55 -17.28
N LEU A 71 4.51 5.85 -16.40
CA LEU A 71 4.29 6.01 -14.98
C LEU A 71 4.18 7.49 -14.65
N LEU A 72 3.10 7.89 -13.99
CA LEU A 72 2.86 9.25 -13.51
C LEU A 72 2.76 9.26 -11.99
N ILE A 73 3.70 9.92 -11.33
CA ILE A 73 3.66 10.16 -9.89
C ILE A 73 3.26 11.62 -9.65
N MET A 74 2.20 11.84 -8.87
CA MET A 74 1.79 13.19 -8.48
C MET A 74 2.02 13.38 -6.98
N THR A 75 2.93 14.26 -6.60
CA THR A 75 3.32 14.49 -5.20
C THR A 75 3.39 15.98 -4.88
N GLY A 76 2.72 16.38 -3.81
CA GLY A 76 2.70 17.76 -3.34
C GLY A 76 3.39 17.93 -1.98
N VAL A 77 3.83 19.16 -1.71
CA VAL A 77 4.28 19.60 -0.38
C VAL A 77 3.18 20.39 0.30
N SER A 78 3.01 20.17 1.58
CA SER A 78 2.20 21.02 2.45
C SER A 78 3.12 22.01 3.21
N GLU A 79 2.70 23.26 3.27
CA GLU A 79 3.33 24.31 4.12
C GLU A 79 2.77 24.29 5.55
N GLY A 80 2.17 23.18 5.99
CA GLY A 80 1.55 23.03 7.30
C GLY A 80 2.52 23.02 8.48
N SER A 81 2.03 22.54 9.62
CA SER A 81 2.80 22.36 10.85
C SER A 81 4.01 21.45 10.68
N GLU A 82 4.92 21.45 11.67
CA GLU A 82 6.11 20.58 11.64
C GLU A 82 5.77 19.10 11.34
N PRO A 83 4.80 18.44 12.02
CA PRO A 83 4.48 17.05 11.71
C PRO A 83 3.84 16.86 10.32
N GLU A 84 3.13 17.85 9.78
CA GLU A 84 2.66 17.81 8.40
C GLU A 84 3.83 17.88 7.41
N GLN A 85 4.85 18.70 7.73
CA GLN A 85 6.07 18.75 6.93
C GLN A 85 6.87 17.45 7.02
N MET A 86 6.93 16.78 8.19
CA MET A 86 7.55 15.45 8.33
C MET A 86 6.91 14.43 7.39
N VAL A 87 5.57 14.35 7.34
CA VAL A 87 4.84 13.46 6.42
C VAL A 87 5.14 13.85 4.96
N SER A 88 5.10 15.14 4.64
CA SER A 88 5.37 15.66 3.30
C SER A 88 6.79 15.32 2.81
N CYS A 89 7.81 15.51 3.66
CA CYS A 89 9.20 15.15 3.35
C CYS A 89 9.38 13.63 3.20
N THR A 90 8.66 12.83 4.01
CA THR A 90 8.65 11.36 3.84
C THR A 90 8.09 10.98 2.46
N ARG A 91 6.97 11.59 2.03
CA ARG A 91 6.39 11.36 0.70
C ARG A 91 7.36 11.73 -0.44
N GLN A 92 8.14 12.81 -0.26
CA GLN A 92 9.18 13.16 -1.23
C GLN A 92 10.29 12.09 -1.29
N ALA A 93 10.73 11.60 -0.13
CA ALA A 93 11.73 10.52 -0.07
C ALA A 93 11.19 9.21 -0.69
N VAL A 94 9.95 8.85 -0.42
CA VAL A 94 9.24 7.73 -1.06
C VAL A 94 9.18 7.92 -2.58
N THR A 95 8.91 9.14 -3.06
CA THR A 95 8.89 9.44 -4.50
C THR A 95 10.23 9.16 -5.15
N LEU A 96 11.35 9.52 -4.52
CA LEU A 96 12.69 9.22 -5.05
C LEU A 96 12.95 7.70 -5.12
N ASP A 97 12.60 6.97 -4.07
CA ASP A 97 12.72 5.51 -4.05
C ASP A 97 11.85 4.84 -5.13
N LEU A 98 10.63 5.35 -5.35
CA LEU A 98 9.73 4.86 -6.39
C LEU A 98 10.28 5.15 -7.80
N VAL A 99 10.86 6.33 -8.03
CA VAL A 99 11.51 6.68 -9.29
C VAL A 99 12.67 5.76 -9.58
N GLU A 100 13.60 5.58 -8.63
CA GLU A 100 14.73 4.67 -8.79
C GLU A 100 14.26 3.24 -9.11
N ARG A 101 13.27 2.77 -8.38
CA ARG A 101 12.69 1.44 -8.57
C ARG A 101 12.02 1.30 -9.94
N ALA A 102 11.22 2.28 -10.37
CA ALA A 102 10.58 2.31 -11.68
C ALA A 102 11.59 2.34 -12.83
N LEU A 103 12.71 3.03 -12.65
CA LEU A 103 13.79 3.06 -13.63
C LEU A 103 14.46 1.69 -13.85
N THR A 104 14.34 0.76 -12.92
CA THR A 104 14.78 -0.64 -13.10
C THR A 104 13.78 -1.49 -13.89
N VAL A 105 12.56 -1.00 -14.14
CA VAL A 105 11.49 -1.71 -14.87
C VAL A 105 11.44 -1.22 -16.33
N PRO A 106 11.93 -1.99 -17.32
CA PRO A 106 12.03 -1.52 -18.71
C PRO A 106 10.70 -1.15 -19.35
N SER A 107 9.61 -1.80 -18.93
CA SER A 107 8.25 -1.55 -19.44
C SER A 107 7.60 -0.28 -18.89
N LEU A 108 8.19 0.39 -17.88
CA LEU A 108 7.69 1.66 -17.35
C LEU A 108 8.45 2.84 -17.94
N ARG A 109 7.97 3.37 -19.06
CA ARG A 109 8.55 4.54 -19.74
C ARG A 109 7.45 5.33 -20.47
N PRO A 110 7.52 6.68 -20.48
CA PRO A 110 8.36 7.50 -19.62
C PRO A 110 7.91 7.44 -18.14
N VAL A 111 8.83 7.81 -17.24
CA VAL A 111 8.47 8.13 -15.84
C VAL A 111 8.29 9.65 -15.77
N VAL A 112 7.15 10.09 -15.27
CA VAL A 112 6.79 11.51 -15.12
C VAL A 112 6.49 11.77 -13.66
N VAL A 113 7.07 12.83 -13.10
CA VAL A 113 6.74 13.30 -11.74
C VAL A 113 6.16 14.71 -11.80
N SER A 114 4.93 14.88 -11.31
CA SER A 114 4.32 16.21 -11.12
C SER A 114 4.44 16.60 -9.65
N THR A 115 4.88 17.83 -9.39
CA THR A 115 5.08 18.34 -8.03
C THR A 115 4.95 19.86 -7.97
N ASN A 116 4.49 20.37 -6.82
CA ASN A 116 4.54 21.79 -6.50
C ASN A 116 5.85 22.21 -5.78
N SER A 117 6.80 21.27 -5.58
CA SER A 117 8.04 21.50 -4.86
C SER A 117 9.22 21.76 -5.81
N PRO A 118 9.73 23.02 -5.94
CA PRO A 118 10.93 23.29 -6.72
C PRO A 118 12.18 22.60 -6.17
N ALA A 119 12.20 22.32 -4.87
CA ALA A 119 13.31 21.60 -4.23
C ALA A 119 13.34 20.13 -4.66
N LEU A 120 12.19 19.46 -4.67
CA LEU A 120 12.08 18.08 -5.16
C LEU A 120 12.35 18.02 -6.66
N ALA A 121 11.82 18.97 -7.44
CA ALA A 121 12.05 19.04 -8.88
C ALA A 121 13.55 19.05 -9.21
N ARG A 122 14.34 19.91 -8.54
CA ARG A 122 15.82 19.95 -8.73
C ARG A 122 16.51 18.62 -8.39
N ARG A 123 16.06 17.90 -7.37
CA ARG A 123 16.62 16.58 -7.04
C ARG A 123 16.28 15.53 -8.11
N LEU A 124 15.10 15.66 -8.72
CA LEU A 124 14.63 14.74 -9.75
C LEU A 124 15.29 14.97 -11.11
N GLU A 125 15.89 16.14 -11.36
CA GLU A 125 16.68 16.44 -12.58
C GLU A 125 17.91 15.54 -12.75
N GLU A 126 18.37 14.89 -11.65
CA GLU A 126 19.48 13.93 -11.69
C GLU A 126 19.08 12.59 -12.34
N TYR A 127 17.79 12.34 -12.52
CA TYR A 127 17.24 11.08 -13.05
C TYR A 127 16.77 11.25 -14.51
N PRO A 128 16.83 10.19 -15.34
CA PRO A 128 16.33 10.22 -16.73
C PRO A 128 14.80 10.13 -16.78
N ILE A 129 14.12 11.12 -16.22
CA ILE A 129 12.66 11.23 -16.11
C ILE A 129 12.16 12.58 -16.58
N LEU A 130 10.85 12.74 -16.69
CA LEU A 130 10.21 14.01 -16.97
C LEU A 130 9.68 14.61 -15.66
N VAL A 131 10.00 15.86 -15.40
CA VAL A 131 9.54 16.60 -14.23
C VAL A 131 8.60 17.72 -14.66
N ASP A 132 7.43 17.75 -14.04
CA ASP A 132 6.39 18.73 -14.30
C ASP A 132 6.10 19.52 -13.01
N LEU A 133 6.41 20.81 -13.01
CA LEU A 133 6.02 21.70 -11.92
C LEU A 133 4.54 22.08 -12.05
N ASP A 134 3.83 22.02 -10.94
CA ASP A 134 2.44 22.49 -10.89
C ASP A 134 2.39 24.01 -11.09
N PRO A 135 1.38 24.52 -11.82
CA PRO A 135 1.24 25.95 -12.06
C PRO A 135 1.14 26.73 -10.73
N PRO A 136 1.94 27.77 -10.54
CA PRO A 136 1.86 28.58 -9.32
C PRO A 136 0.57 29.40 -9.27
N GLY A 137 -0.04 29.50 -8.10
CA GLY A 137 -1.18 30.40 -7.84
C GLY A 137 -2.53 29.86 -8.28
N GLU A 138 -2.62 28.70 -8.90
CA GLU A 138 -3.89 28.05 -9.20
C GLU A 138 -4.26 27.03 -8.11
N PRO A 139 -5.53 26.95 -7.70
CA PRO A 139 -5.98 25.89 -6.81
C PRO A 139 -5.78 24.51 -7.44
N PHE A 140 -5.10 23.62 -6.75
CA PHE A 140 -4.89 22.26 -7.22
C PHE A 140 -6.22 21.50 -7.32
N HIS A 141 -6.45 20.85 -8.45
CA HIS A 141 -7.57 19.96 -8.68
C HIS A 141 -7.06 18.68 -9.31
N PHE A 142 -7.16 17.58 -8.59
CA PHE A 142 -6.56 16.31 -8.97
C PHE A 142 -6.92 15.86 -10.40
N GLY A 143 -8.21 15.69 -10.70
CA GLY A 143 -8.66 15.16 -11.98
C GLY A 143 -8.31 16.04 -13.18
N ARG A 144 -8.32 17.37 -13.01
CA ARG A 144 -7.90 18.30 -14.07
C ARG A 144 -6.40 18.18 -14.33
N ARG A 145 -5.60 18.17 -13.26
CA ARG A 145 -4.15 18.04 -13.38
C ARG A 145 -3.74 16.69 -13.98
N LEU A 146 -4.40 15.60 -13.60
CA LEU A 146 -4.21 14.28 -14.19
C LEU A 146 -4.49 14.30 -15.71
N ALA A 147 -5.61 14.88 -16.13
CA ALA A 147 -5.98 14.96 -17.54
C ALA A 147 -4.98 15.82 -18.36
N GLU A 148 -4.55 16.96 -17.82
CA GLU A 148 -3.53 17.82 -18.44
C GLU A 148 -2.21 17.07 -18.67
N LEU A 149 -1.73 16.33 -17.66
CA LEU A 149 -0.48 15.58 -17.74
C LEU A 149 -0.58 14.43 -18.74
N ILE A 150 -1.70 13.72 -18.78
CA ILE A 150 -1.99 12.70 -19.78
C ILE A 150 -1.93 13.29 -21.19
N ASP A 151 -2.57 14.43 -21.41
CA ASP A 151 -2.57 15.10 -22.73
C ASP A 151 -1.20 15.66 -23.11
N LYS A 152 -0.53 16.35 -22.20
CA LYS A 152 0.80 16.92 -22.39
C LYS A 152 1.81 15.86 -22.81
N HIS A 153 1.80 14.72 -22.14
CA HIS A 153 2.73 13.62 -22.39
C HIS A 153 2.18 12.56 -23.37
N ARG A 154 1.00 12.79 -23.97
CA ARG A 154 0.35 11.94 -24.98
C ARG A 154 0.25 10.48 -24.52
N MET A 155 -0.18 10.29 -23.29
CA MET A 155 -0.31 8.95 -22.69
C MET A 155 -1.59 8.28 -23.18
N GLU A 156 -1.49 7.18 -23.93
CA GLU A 156 -2.64 6.35 -24.32
C GLU A 156 -3.07 5.40 -23.22
N ARG A 157 -2.16 5.10 -22.33
CA ARG A 157 -2.32 4.30 -21.09
C ARG A 157 -1.53 4.98 -19.98
N CYS A 158 -1.92 4.80 -18.73
CA CYS A 158 -1.28 5.48 -17.61
C CYS A 158 -1.21 4.57 -16.38
N PHE A 159 -0.09 4.58 -15.69
CA PHE A 159 0.02 4.08 -14.32
C PHE A 159 0.20 5.29 -13.41
N TYR A 160 -0.88 5.69 -12.73
CA TYR A 160 -0.90 6.77 -11.75
C TYR A 160 -0.53 6.24 -10.37
N LEU A 161 0.32 6.98 -9.64
CA LEU A 161 0.65 6.80 -8.23
C LEU A 161 0.52 8.15 -7.50
N GLY A 162 -0.18 8.16 -6.37
CA GLY A 162 -0.14 9.27 -5.41
C GLY A 162 1.22 9.35 -4.71
N GLY A 163 1.63 10.55 -4.27
CA GLY A 163 2.97 10.79 -3.71
C GLY A 163 3.29 10.06 -2.39
N GLY A 164 2.30 9.49 -1.71
CA GLY A 164 2.47 8.64 -0.53
C GLY A 164 2.18 7.17 -0.79
N ALA A 165 1.63 6.86 -1.98
CA ALA A 165 1.13 5.54 -2.31
C ALA A 165 2.26 4.54 -2.62
N GLY A 166 2.07 3.30 -2.21
CA GLY A 166 2.93 2.18 -2.56
C GLY A 166 4.41 2.30 -2.20
N PRO A 167 4.80 2.85 -1.02
CA PRO A 167 6.20 2.98 -0.64
C PRO A 167 6.95 1.64 -0.60
N LEU A 168 6.19 0.55 -0.46
CA LEU A 168 6.69 -0.82 -0.40
C LEU A 168 6.53 -1.61 -1.71
N LEU A 169 5.98 -1.00 -2.79
CA LEU A 169 5.88 -1.65 -4.11
C LEU A 169 7.27 -2.04 -4.61
N THR A 170 7.44 -3.29 -5.00
CA THR A 170 8.69 -3.80 -5.58
C THR A 170 8.73 -3.60 -7.10
N ALA A 171 9.91 -3.71 -7.70
CA ALA A 171 10.05 -3.73 -9.16
C ALA A 171 9.26 -4.89 -9.81
N SER A 172 9.10 -6.01 -9.09
CA SER A 172 8.27 -7.14 -9.52
C SER A 172 6.80 -6.77 -9.57
N ASP A 173 6.29 -6.09 -8.54
CA ASP A 173 4.90 -5.62 -8.50
C ASP A 173 4.62 -4.64 -9.65
N MET A 174 5.52 -3.67 -9.83
CA MET A 174 5.43 -2.71 -10.93
C MET A 174 5.47 -3.38 -12.31
N THR A 175 6.31 -4.41 -12.47
CA THR A 175 6.38 -5.21 -13.71
C THR A 175 5.07 -5.96 -13.95
N ALA A 176 4.48 -6.55 -12.91
CA ALA A 176 3.22 -7.26 -13.01
C ALA A 176 2.04 -6.33 -13.37
N ILE A 177 2.01 -5.13 -12.79
CA ILE A 177 1.02 -4.09 -13.11
C ILE A 177 1.18 -3.66 -14.57
N ALA A 178 2.41 -3.34 -14.99
CA ALA A 178 2.69 -2.94 -16.37
C ALA A 178 2.30 -4.03 -17.37
N GLY A 179 2.68 -5.29 -17.10
CA GLY A 179 2.34 -6.43 -17.95
C GLY A 179 0.83 -6.62 -18.09
N ALA A 180 0.06 -6.42 -17.02
CA ALA A 180 -1.39 -6.55 -17.06
C ALA A 180 -2.05 -5.49 -17.94
N ILE A 181 -1.60 -4.23 -17.88
CA ILE A 181 -2.13 -3.14 -18.71
C ILE A 181 -1.68 -3.26 -20.16
N LEU A 182 -0.43 -3.63 -20.41
CA LEU A 182 0.10 -3.78 -21.77
C LEU A 182 -0.55 -4.94 -22.52
N ALA A 183 -1.06 -5.95 -21.81
CA ALA A 183 -1.75 -7.10 -22.39
C ALA A 183 -3.25 -6.85 -22.69
N ALA A 184 -3.79 -5.67 -22.35
CA ALA A 184 -5.21 -5.37 -22.45
C ALA A 184 -5.48 -4.07 -23.25
N ASP A 185 -6.56 -4.07 -24.03
CA ASP A 185 -7.05 -2.86 -24.71
C ASP A 185 -7.86 -1.97 -23.77
N ARG A 186 -8.58 -2.58 -22.82
CA ARG A 186 -9.45 -1.90 -21.85
C ARG A 186 -9.32 -2.59 -20.50
N GLN A 187 -8.73 -1.92 -19.50
CA GLN A 187 -8.58 -2.47 -18.17
C GLN A 187 -8.20 -1.41 -17.14
N ILE A 188 -8.57 -1.65 -15.88
CA ILE A 188 -8.03 -1.00 -14.68
C ILE A 188 -7.29 -2.06 -13.85
N VAL A 189 -6.12 -1.70 -13.32
CA VAL A 189 -5.42 -2.41 -12.25
C VAL A 189 -5.27 -1.44 -11.08
N THR A 190 -5.79 -1.78 -9.90
CA THR A 190 -5.78 -0.91 -8.73
C THR A 190 -5.52 -1.69 -7.45
N ASN A 191 -5.08 -1.00 -6.40
CA ASN A 191 -4.92 -1.56 -5.06
C ASN A 191 -6.26 -1.71 -4.33
N ASN A 192 -7.21 -0.80 -4.57
CA ASN A 192 -8.51 -0.78 -3.93
C ASN A 192 -9.52 -0.06 -4.82
N PHE A 193 -10.58 -0.74 -5.20
CA PHE A 193 -11.58 -0.19 -6.11
C PHE A 193 -12.37 0.98 -5.52
N TYR A 194 -12.67 0.92 -4.22
CA TYR A 194 -13.51 1.93 -3.54
C TYR A 194 -12.73 3.12 -2.97
N SER A 195 -11.41 3.02 -2.91
CA SER A 195 -10.53 4.08 -2.39
C SER A 195 -9.12 3.79 -2.90
N SER A 196 -8.86 4.22 -4.12
CA SER A 196 -7.58 3.93 -4.79
C SER A 196 -6.49 4.92 -4.40
N ASP A 197 -5.31 4.42 -4.08
CA ASP A 197 -4.11 5.22 -3.85
C ASP A 197 -3.24 5.24 -5.12
N PHE A 198 -3.43 4.22 -5.97
CA PHE A 198 -2.85 4.14 -7.30
C PHE A 198 -3.75 3.36 -8.28
N VAL A 199 -3.68 3.74 -9.54
CA VAL A 199 -4.47 3.14 -10.63
C VAL A 199 -3.65 3.08 -11.91
N ALA A 200 -3.51 1.88 -12.48
CA ALA A 200 -3.04 1.74 -13.85
C ALA A 200 -4.23 1.44 -14.77
N PHE A 201 -4.36 2.14 -15.90
CA PHE A 201 -5.54 2.02 -16.75
C PHE A 201 -5.26 2.26 -18.24
N THR A 202 -6.11 1.68 -19.06
CA THR A 202 -6.13 1.82 -20.52
C THR A 202 -7.57 1.66 -21.03
N PRO A 203 -8.03 2.45 -22.02
CA PRO A 203 -7.38 3.63 -22.59
C PRO A 203 -7.56 4.86 -21.70
N THR A 204 -6.66 5.83 -21.77
CA THR A 204 -6.79 7.09 -21.02
C THR A 204 -7.93 7.98 -21.49
N SER A 205 -8.42 7.79 -22.73
CA SER A 205 -9.61 8.48 -23.25
C SER A 205 -10.85 8.26 -22.35
N ALA A 206 -10.94 7.14 -21.65
CA ALA A 206 -12.04 6.85 -20.74
C ALA A 206 -12.18 7.88 -19.60
N LEU A 207 -11.06 8.49 -19.16
CA LEU A 207 -11.09 9.56 -18.16
C LEU A 207 -11.74 10.85 -18.70
N LYS A 208 -11.54 11.15 -19.98
CA LYS A 208 -12.05 12.39 -20.61
C LYS A 208 -13.56 12.39 -20.82
N GLU A 209 -14.16 11.21 -20.82
CA GLU A 209 -15.62 11.03 -20.97
C GLU A 209 -16.37 11.26 -19.65
N GLN A 210 -15.63 11.44 -18.54
CA GLN A 210 -16.17 11.58 -17.20
C GLN A 210 -15.88 12.98 -16.63
N PRO A 211 -16.68 13.45 -15.65
CA PRO A 211 -16.32 14.61 -14.84
C PRO A 211 -14.95 14.37 -14.16
N PRO A 212 -14.08 15.40 -14.08
CA PRO A 212 -12.79 15.24 -13.41
C PRO A 212 -13.00 14.85 -11.93
N PRO A 213 -12.39 13.74 -11.44
CA PRO A 213 -12.50 13.33 -10.04
C PRO A 213 -11.87 14.38 -9.12
N GLU A 214 -12.50 14.61 -7.95
CA GLU A 214 -12.02 15.58 -6.96
C GLU A 214 -10.70 15.13 -6.31
N ASN A 215 -10.54 13.82 -6.13
CA ASN A 215 -9.38 13.20 -5.51
C ASN A 215 -9.05 11.85 -6.14
N ASP A 216 -7.88 11.32 -5.84
CA ASP A 216 -7.38 10.06 -6.39
C ASP A 216 -8.16 8.83 -5.90
N ASN A 217 -8.71 8.88 -4.69
CA ASN A 217 -9.50 7.78 -4.15
C ASN A 217 -10.72 7.43 -5.02
N GLU A 218 -11.25 8.39 -5.77
CA GLU A 218 -12.42 8.20 -6.64
C GLU A 218 -12.05 7.63 -8.01
N LEU A 219 -10.77 7.67 -8.40
CA LEU A 219 -10.34 7.39 -9.77
C LEU A 219 -10.71 5.98 -10.25
N ALA A 220 -10.44 4.95 -9.43
CA ALA A 220 -10.76 3.58 -9.80
C ALA A 220 -12.27 3.35 -9.93
N TRP A 221 -13.06 3.93 -9.02
CA TRP A 221 -14.53 3.85 -9.07
C TRP A 221 -15.08 4.52 -10.34
N LEU A 222 -14.66 5.75 -10.62
CA LEU A 222 -15.07 6.51 -11.80
C LEU A 222 -14.77 5.74 -13.09
N LEU A 223 -13.57 5.21 -13.23
CA LEU A 223 -13.18 4.45 -14.42
C LEU A 223 -13.91 3.09 -14.51
N GLY A 224 -14.18 2.44 -13.40
CA GLY A 224 -14.85 1.13 -13.37
C GLY A 224 -16.35 1.22 -13.51
N GLU A 225 -17.01 2.07 -12.74
CA GLU A 225 -18.48 2.17 -12.73
C GLU A 225 -19.00 3.08 -13.83
N ASP A 226 -18.42 4.26 -14.02
CA ASP A 226 -18.95 5.24 -14.96
C ASP A 226 -18.41 5.01 -16.36
N ALA A 227 -17.10 4.82 -16.53
CA ALA A 227 -16.49 4.54 -17.82
C ALA A 227 -16.51 3.04 -18.23
N ARG A 228 -17.00 2.17 -17.36
CA ARG A 228 -17.19 0.72 -17.63
C ARG A 228 -15.91 0.00 -18.08
N LEU A 229 -14.78 0.33 -17.47
CA LEU A 229 -13.56 -0.43 -17.71
C LEU A 229 -13.54 -1.70 -16.83
N PRO A 230 -13.11 -2.86 -17.36
CA PRO A 230 -12.89 -4.06 -16.56
C PRO A 230 -11.89 -3.82 -15.42
N ILE A 231 -12.21 -4.30 -14.22
CA ILE A 231 -11.46 -4.05 -13.01
C ILE A 231 -10.65 -5.28 -12.63
N ARG A 232 -9.37 -5.07 -12.28
CA ARG A 232 -8.51 -6.03 -11.63
C ARG A 232 -7.95 -5.43 -10.36
N GLU A 233 -8.47 -5.84 -9.20
CA GLU A 233 -7.87 -5.52 -7.92
C GLU A 233 -6.63 -6.40 -7.69
N LEU A 234 -5.59 -5.78 -7.14
CA LEU A 234 -4.38 -6.48 -6.71
C LEU A 234 -4.62 -7.22 -5.38
N PRO A 235 -3.87 -8.29 -5.11
CA PRO A 235 -3.86 -8.90 -3.78
C PRO A 235 -3.53 -7.86 -2.70
N ARG A 236 -4.20 -7.94 -1.55
CA ARG A 236 -3.98 -7.03 -0.42
C ARG A 236 -2.75 -7.47 0.37
N THR A 237 -1.71 -6.66 0.30
CA THR A 237 -0.42 -6.85 0.97
C THR A 237 0.06 -5.52 1.54
N GLY A 238 1.12 -5.50 2.36
CA GLY A 238 1.77 -4.26 2.78
C GLY A 238 2.17 -3.38 1.58
N ALA A 239 2.69 -4.00 0.52
CA ALA A 239 3.10 -3.29 -0.69
C ALA A 239 1.94 -2.58 -1.42
N THR A 240 0.74 -3.18 -1.44
CA THR A 240 -0.40 -2.67 -2.21
C THR A 240 -1.40 -1.85 -1.40
N GLN A 241 -1.39 -1.96 -0.06
CA GLN A 241 -2.39 -1.31 0.80
C GLN A 241 -1.82 -0.20 1.67
N PHE A 242 -0.49 -0.14 1.82
CA PHE A 242 0.14 0.84 2.68
C PHE A 242 0.48 2.12 1.91
N ASP A 243 0.10 3.24 2.48
CA ASP A 243 0.38 4.60 2.05
C ASP A 243 0.86 5.46 3.22
N VAL A 244 1.42 6.62 2.91
CA VAL A 244 1.98 7.55 3.91
C VAL A 244 1.04 8.73 4.06
N ASP A 245 0.16 8.68 5.06
CA ASP A 245 -0.84 9.72 5.32
C ASP A 245 -0.63 10.49 6.62
N THR A 246 -0.10 9.83 7.64
CA THR A 246 0.00 10.35 9.00
C THR A 246 1.35 10.00 9.62
N PRO A 247 1.76 10.66 10.73
CA PRO A 247 3.01 10.33 11.40
C PRO A 247 3.16 8.88 11.86
N VAL A 248 2.06 8.16 12.16
CA VAL A 248 2.16 6.76 12.53
C VAL A 248 2.66 5.88 11.37
N ASP A 249 2.46 6.33 10.13
CA ASP A 249 2.96 5.64 8.95
C ASP A 249 4.49 5.77 8.83
N LEU A 250 5.06 6.87 9.35
CA LEU A 250 6.51 7.06 9.45
C LEU A 250 7.14 6.03 10.42
N PHE A 251 6.52 5.80 11.58
CA PHE A 251 6.95 4.74 12.51
C PHE A 251 6.91 3.36 11.85
N THR A 252 5.84 3.09 11.09
CA THR A 252 5.66 1.83 10.37
C THR A 252 6.76 1.63 9.34
N LEU A 253 7.07 2.65 8.53
CA LEU A 253 8.16 2.60 7.53
C LEU A 253 9.55 2.51 8.18
N ALA A 254 9.80 3.25 9.26
CA ALA A 254 11.06 3.17 9.99
C ALA A 254 11.32 1.77 10.54
N SER A 255 10.23 1.05 10.88
CA SER A 255 10.28 -0.33 11.36
C SER A 255 10.32 -1.37 10.23
N HIS A 256 9.97 -1.01 9.00
CA HIS A 256 9.80 -1.97 7.89
C HIS A 256 11.08 -2.16 7.08
N PRO A 257 11.54 -3.41 6.83
CA PRO A 257 12.79 -3.66 6.10
C PRO A 257 12.75 -3.24 4.62
N GLY A 258 11.56 -3.16 4.03
CA GLY A 258 11.34 -2.78 2.63
C GLY A 258 11.31 -1.28 2.36
N ALA A 259 11.47 -0.42 3.38
CA ALA A 259 11.62 1.02 3.16
C ALA A 259 12.85 1.29 2.27
N GLY A 260 12.69 2.13 1.24
CA GLY A 260 13.77 2.44 0.30
C GLY A 260 14.86 3.32 0.93
N PRO A 261 16.02 3.47 0.27
CA PRO A 261 17.19 4.13 0.85
C PRO A 261 16.95 5.62 1.17
N HIS A 262 16.25 6.36 0.31
CA HIS A 262 15.94 7.78 0.56
C HIS A 262 14.96 7.93 1.73
N THR A 263 13.93 7.08 1.77
CA THR A 263 12.96 7.04 2.87
C THR A 263 13.66 6.72 4.18
N ARG A 264 14.50 5.69 4.21
CA ARG A 264 15.24 5.30 5.42
C ARG A 264 16.16 6.41 5.91
N ALA A 265 16.97 6.99 5.02
CA ALA A 265 17.88 8.08 5.37
C ALA A 265 17.14 9.28 5.99
N TYR A 266 15.96 9.61 5.45
CA TYR A 266 15.15 10.67 6.01
C TYR A 266 14.58 10.30 7.40
N LEU A 267 13.98 9.10 7.53
CA LEU A 267 13.40 8.65 8.80
C LEU A 267 14.43 8.51 9.90
N ASP A 268 15.65 8.03 9.59
CA ASP A 268 16.76 7.95 10.53
C ASP A 268 17.16 9.34 11.06
N SER A 269 17.04 10.38 10.20
CA SER A 269 17.34 11.78 10.61
C SER A 269 16.32 12.36 11.60
N LEU A 270 15.11 11.79 11.68
CA LEU A 270 14.05 12.24 12.58
C LEU A 270 14.23 11.74 14.02
N ALA A 271 15.10 10.77 14.27
CA ALA A 271 15.34 10.15 15.58
C ALA A 271 14.03 9.74 16.30
N LEU A 272 13.10 9.10 15.60
CA LEU A 272 11.80 8.68 16.11
C LEU A 272 11.96 7.66 17.24
N ASP A 273 11.23 7.81 18.34
CA ASP A 273 11.11 6.78 19.37
C ASP A 273 10.15 5.67 18.94
N LEU A 274 10.72 4.53 18.52
CA LEU A 274 9.97 3.37 18.06
C LEU A 274 9.64 2.36 19.17
N SER A 275 10.08 2.59 20.41
CA SER A 275 10.02 1.62 21.50
C SER A 275 8.61 1.05 21.73
N HIS A 276 7.59 1.92 21.67
CA HIS A 276 6.20 1.53 21.88
C HIS A 276 5.64 0.71 20.71
N LEU A 277 6.02 1.04 19.46
CA LEU A 277 5.64 0.25 18.29
C LEU A 277 6.38 -1.08 18.27
N ASP A 278 7.67 -1.09 18.60
CA ASP A 278 8.48 -2.32 18.66
C ASP A 278 7.90 -3.33 19.67
N ALA A 279 7.47 -2.83 20.83
CA ALA A 279 6.78 -3.66 21.83
C ALA A 279 5.46 -4.24 21.29
N ALA A 280 4.66 -3.43 20.55
CA ALA A 280 3.41 -3.90 19.95
C ALA A 280 3.65 -4.91 18.82
N LEU A 281 4.67 -4.68 17.96
CA LEU A 281 5.02 -5.60 16.87
C LEU A 281 5.48 -6.96 17.37
N ALA A 282 6.24 -7.01 18.48
CA ALA A 282 6.65 -8.27 19.10
C ALA A 282 5.45 -9.14 19.50
N LEU A 283 4.36 -8.53 19.96
CA LEU A 283 3.13 -9.24 20.33
C LEU A 283 2.38 -9.80 19.12
N MET A 284 2.52 -9.23 17.92
CA MET A 284 1.85 -9.76 16.72
C MET A 284 2.34 -11.16 16.33
N ILE A 285 3.55 -11.52 16.69
CA ILE A 285 4.17 -12.82 16.40
C ILE A 285 4.28 -13.73 17.63
N ASP A 286 3.72 -13.33 18.76
CA ASP A 286 3.62 -14.12 19.99
C ASP A 286 2.27 -14.85 20.02
N ARG A 287 2.31 -16.21 20.16
CA ARG A 287 1.11 -17.06 20.15
C ARG A 287 0.25 -16.93 21.39
N ASP A 288 0.85 -16.53 22.51
CA ASP A 288 0.16 -16.38 23.79
C ASP A 288 -0.38 -14.96 23.98
N ALA A 289 -0.06 -14.05 23.06
CA ALA A 289 -0.53 -12.68 23.10
C ALA A 289 -1.92 -12.52 22.47
N THR A 290 -2.59 -11.45 22.88
CA THR A 290 -3.80 -10.93 22.26
C THR A 290 -3.60 -9.45 21.96
N ILE A 291 -3.86 -9.02 20.73
CA ILE A 291 -3.88 -7.60 20.36
C ILE A 291 -5.31 -7.12 20.15
N LEU A 292 -5.56 -5.84 20.45
CA LEU A 292 -6.83 -5.17 20.23
C LEU A 292 -6.68 -4.14 19.11
N VAL A 293 -7.52 -4.22 18.08
CA VAL A 293 -7.55 -3.26 16.95
C VAL A 293 -8.92 -2.61 16.90
N ALA A 294 -8.98 -1.28 16.98
CA ALA A 294 -10.24 -0.56 17.12
C ALA A 294 -10.34 0.64 16.16
N GLY A 295 -11.53 0.87 15.63
CA GLY A 295 -11.87 1.99 14.74
C GLY A 295 -12.36 1.51 13.37
N ARG A 296 -11.96 2.18 12.28
CA ARG A 296 -12.46 1.91 10.92
C ARG A 296 -11.84 0.65 10.27
N VAL A 297 -11.76 -0.43 11.02
CA VAL A 297 -11.18 -1.70 10.57
C VAL A 297 -12.05 -2.34 9.50
N SER A 298 -11.46 -2.82 8.40
CA SER A 298 -12.19 -3.56 7.37
C SER A 298 -12.24 -5.06 7.68
N SER A 299 -13.25 -5.75 7.14
CA SER A 299 -13.30 -7.20 7.18
C SER A 299 -12.08 -7.85 6.50
N ALA A 300 -11.57 -7.22 5.45
CA ALA A 300 -10.34 -7.70 4.77
C ALA A 300 -9.12 -7.57 5.68
N THR A 301 -8.97 -6.44 6.41
CA THR A 301 -7.89 -6.25 7.38
C THR A 301 -8.01 -7.26 8.51
N TRP A 302 -9.21 -7.47 9.06
CA TRP A 302 -9.40 -8.48 10.09
C TRP A 302 -9.06 -9.89 9.61
N SER A 303 -9.57 -10.30 8.44
CA SER A 303 -9.24 -11.62 7.85
C SER A 303 -7.75 -11.76 7.57
N TYR A 304 -7.05 -10.68 7.24
CA TYR A 304 -5.60 -10.68 7.07
C TYR A 304 -4.88 -10.92 8.40
N LEU A 305 -5.26 -10.19 9.45
CA LEU A 305 -4.67 -10.35 10.78
C LEU A 305 -4.86 -11.79 11.31
N GLU A 306 -6.06 -12.38 11.18
CA GLU A 306 -6.35 -13.75 11.59
C GLU A 306 -5.47 -14.80 10.89
N ARG A 307 -5.03 -14.54 9.66
CA ARG A 307 -4.18 -15.47 8.90
C ARG A 307 -2.70 -15.23 9.11
N GLU A 308 -2.30 -13.95 9.21
CA GLU A 308 -0.90 -13.55 9.04
C GLU A 308 -0.22 -13.20 10.37
N THR A 309 -0.95 -13.09 11.48
CA THR A 309 -0.35 -12.93 12.81
C THR A 309 -0.30 -14.27 13.56
N ALA A 310 0.59 -14.40 14.54
CA ALA A 310 0.62 -15.55 15.42
C ALA A 310 -0.30 -15.37 16.64
N CYS A 311 -0.53 -14.13 17.06
CA CYS A 311 -1.35 -13.78 18.23
C CYS A 311 -2.85 -13.95 17.97
N SER A 312 -3.63 -13.93 19.05
CA SER A 312 -5.08 -13.73 18.97
C SER A 312 -5.40 -12.27 18.68
N THR A 313 -6.47 -12.02 17.90
CA THR A 313 -6.91 -10.65 17.59
C THR A 313 -8.31 -10.39 18.14
N ARG A 314 -8.50 -9.20 18.71
CA ARG A 314 -9.81 -8.63 19.03
C ARG A 314 -10.03 -7.41 18.18
N VAL A 315 -11.16 -7.34 17.49
CA VAL A 315 -11.45 -6.24 16.56
C VAL A 315 -12.75 -5.56 16.94
N LEU A 316 -12.68 -4.25 17.16
CA LEU A 316 -13.84 -3.39 17.37
C LEU A 316 -13.98 -2.49 16.12
N SER A 317 -14.72 -2.96 15.13
CA SER A 317 -14.91 -2.25 13.86
C SER A 317 -16.09 -1.30 13.94
N GLU A 318 -15.82 -0.01 13.78
CA GLU A 318 -16.81 1.07 13.85
C GLU A 318 -16.62 2.06 12.68
N GLU A 319 -17.72 2.66 12.23
CA GLU A 319 -17.75 3.88 11.40
C GLU A 319 -16.90 3.86 10.10
N ARG A 320 -16.76 2.70 9.49
CA ARG A 320 -16.16 2.63 8.16
C ARG A 320 -16.92 3.50 7.16
N GLY A 321 -16.18 4.22 6.34
CA GLY A 321 -16.73 5.11 5.33
C GLY A 321 -17.41 6.36 5.91
N MET A 322 -17.17 6.75 7.16
CA MET A 322 -17.79 7.94 7.78
C MET A 322 -17.56 9.24 6.98
N ARG A 323 -16.40 9.37 6.31
CA ARG A 323 -16.10 10.52 5.45
C ARG A 323 -16.79 10.39 4.09
N ALA A 324 -16.61 9.29 3.39
CA ALA A 324 -17.18 9.06 2.05
C ALA A 324 -18.73 9.11 2.05
N SER A 325 -19.36 8.63 3.13
CA SER A 325 -20.84 8.74 3.29
C SER A 325 -21.31 10.10 3.78
N GLY A 326 -20.41 11.04 4.07
CA GLY A 326 -20.73 12.36 4.62
C GLY A 326 -21.21 12.35 6.09
N ARG A 327 -21.23 11.19 6.78
CA ARG A 327 -21.69 11.11 8.18
C ARG A 327 -20.85 11.96 9.12
N GLN A 328 -19.55 12.03 8.92
CA GLN A 328 -18.67 12.90 9.69
C GLN A 328 -19.06 14.37 9.52
N ALA A 329 -19.25 14.84 8.29
CA ALA A 329 -19.61 16.24 8.02
C ALA A 329 -20.99 16.63 8.59
N ARG A 330 -21.92 15.65 8.68
CA ARG A 330 -23.25 15.87 9.25
C ARG A 330 -23.34 15.65 10.76
N GLY A 331 -22.22 15.33 11.46
CA GLY A 331 -22.21 15.05 12.89
C GLY A 331 -22.97 13.75 13.28
N GLU A 332 -23.07 12.80 12.37
CA GLU A 332 -23.85 11.56 12.54
C GLU A 332 -22.98 10.36 12.97
N VAL A 333 -21.69 10.55 13.20
CA VAL A 333 -20.79 9.49 13.67
C VAL A 333 -21.17 9.08 15.10
N ARG A 334 -21.29 7.77 15.32
CA ARG A 334 -21.63 7.20 16.63
C ARG A 334 -20.70 6.00 16.89
N SER A 335 -19.97 6.07 17.99
CA SER A 335 -19.02 5.06 18.41
C SER A 335 -19.37 4.50 19.77
N LEU A 336 -19.44 3.18 19.90
CA LEU A 336 -19.63 2.53 21.18
C LEU A 336 -18.44 2.81 22.13
N LEU A 337 -17.22 2.81 21.56
CA LEU A 337 -16.02 3.21 22.31
C LEU A 337 -16.09 4.68 22.75
N GLY A 338 -16.66 5.55 21.91
CA GLY A 338 -16.88 6.95 22.24
C GLY A 338 -17.84 7.11 23.42
N TYR A 339 -19.00 6.45 23.39
CA TYR A 339 -19.95 6.44 24.51
C TYR A 339 -19.33 5.86 25.78
N TYR A 340 -18.58 4.76 25.66
CA TYR A 340 -17.89 4.16 26.81
C TYR A 340 -16.84 5.12 27.40
N LEU A 341 -16.07 5.79 26.56
CA LEU A 341 -15.12 6.81 27.00
C LEU A 341 -15.79 7.97 27.75
N GLU A 342 -16.94 8.43 27.27
CA GLU A 342 -17.72 9.50 27.91
C GLU A 342 -18.25 9.09 29.30
N GLU A 343 -18.64 7.83 29.45
CA GLU A 343 -19.17 7.30 30.71
C GLU A 343 -18.09 7.11 31.76
N VAL A 344 -16.90 6.55 31.40
CA VAL A 344 -15.89 6.12 32.37
C VAL A 344 -14.69 7.04 32.51
N GLY A 345 -14.50 7.97 31.54
CA GLY A 345 -13.32 8.83 31.49
C GLY A 345 -12.09 8.16 30.90
N LEU A 346 -11.04 8.95 30.62
CA LEU A 346 -9.87 8.54 29.86
C LEU A 346 -9.05 7.45 30.55
N GLU A 347 -8.76 7.58 31.83
CA GLU A 347 -7.95 6.62 32.58
C GLU A 347 -8.60 5.23 32.60
N ARG A 348 -9.85 5.18 33.04
CA ARG A 348 -10.61 3.91 33.11
C ARG A 348 -10.85 3.30 31.73
N PHE A 349 -10.99 4.11 30.71
CA PHE A 349 -11.11 3.67 29.32
C PHE A 349 -9.87 2.83 28.90
N PHE A 350 -8.67 3.39 29.03
CA PHE A 350 -7.44 2.67 28.68
C PHE A 350 -7.13 1.49 29.60
N GLU A 351 -7.38 1.61 30.89
CA GLU A 351 -7.28 0.48 31.82
C GLU A 351 -8.17 -0.71 31.39
N THR A 352 -9.41 -0.43 31.02
CA THR A 352 -10.33 -1.47 30.58
C THR A 352 -9.89 -2.10 29.26
N LEU A 353 -9.49 -1.30 28.26
CA LEU A 353 -8.99 -1.82 26.98
C LEU A 353 -7.73 -2.66 27.18
N ALA A 354 -6.87 -2.31 28.12
CA ALA A 354 -5.68 -3.09 28.47
C ALA A 354 -5.99 -4.46 29.09
N THR A 355 -7.19 -4.66 29.63
CA THR A 355 -7.64 -6.02 30.07
C THR A 355 -8.06 -6.90 28.88
N MET A 356 -8.29 -6.29 27.71
CA MET A 356 -8.77 -6.99 26.51
C MET A 356 -7.64 -7.41 25.57
N GLY A 357 -6.45 -6.85 25.72
CA GLY A 357 -5.28 -7.19 24.90
C GLY A 357 -3.99 -6.57 25.44
N GLN A 358 -2.86 -7.16 25.10
CA GLN A 358 -1.53 -6.71 25.52
C GLN A 358 -0.97 -5.57 24.65
N ALA A 359 -1.62 -5.24 23.53
CA ALA A 359 -1.39 -4.01 22.74
C ALA A 359 -2.70 -3.52 22.16
N LEU A 360 -2.81 -2.20 21.96
CA LEU A 360 -3.97 -1.53 21.36
C LEU A 360 -3.53 -0.72 20.15
N PHE A 361 -4.19 -0.95 19.01
CA PHE A 361 -4.10 -0.13 17.80
C PHE A 361 -5.43 0.61 17.64
N LEU A 362 -5.43 1.94 17.76
CA LEU A 362 -6.64 2.74 17.87
C LEU A 362 -6.69 3.84 16.80
N ASP A 363 -7.66 3.75 15.89
CA ASP A 363 -8.06 4.86 15.03
C ASP A 363 -8.85 5.87 15.86
N ASN A 364 -8.15 6.80 16.51
CA ASN A 364 -8.74 7.78 17.41
C ASN A 364 -9.59 8.85 16.69
N ARG A 365 -9.53 8.93 15.35
CA ARG A 365 -10.37 9.83 14.54
C ARG A 365 -11.86 9.51 14.66
N VAL A 366 -12.19 8.26 14.94
CA VAL A 366 -13.59 7.85 15.24
C VAL A 366 -14.09 8.49 16.53
N LEU A 367 -13.24 8.53 17.57
CA LEU A 367 -13.56 9.17 18.86
C LEU A 367 -13.74 10.68 18.69
N PHE A 368 -12.89 11.33 17.90
CA PHE A 368 -13.02 12.77 17.61
C PHE A 368 -14.34 13.06 16.89
N ALA A 369 -14.64 12.30 15.84
CA ALA A 369 -15.87 12.49 15.07
C ALA A 369 -17.14 12.20 15.88
N HIS A 370 -17.11 11.18 16.75
CA HIS A 370 -18.21 10.86 17.68
C HIS A 370 -18.55 12.05 18.59
N ARG A 371 -17.52 12.73 19.11
CA ARG A 371 -17.68 13.93 19.97
C ARG A 371 -18.00 15.20 19.20
N GLY A 372 -18.19 15.12 17.89
CA GLY A 372 -18.35 16.31 17.04
C GLY A 372 -17.12 17.19 16.97
N LEU A 373 -15.95 16.65 17.33
CA LEU A 373 -14.66 17.35 17.27
C LEU A 373 -13.92 16.96 15.99
N TRP A 374 -13.26 17.95 15.39
CA TRP A 374 -12.29 17.68 14.34
C TRP A 374 -11.07 18.58 14.58
N PRO A 375 -10.15 18.14 15.45
CA PRO A 375 -8.96 18.90 15.80
C PRO A 375 -8.11 19.25 14.58
N SER A 376 -7.24 20.25 14.71
CA SER A 376 -6.30 20.63 13.66
C SER A 376 -5.45 19.43 13.20
N ALA A 377 -4.90 19.47 11.98
CA ALA A 377 -3.95 18.45 11.53
C ALA A 377 -2.75 18.38 12.47
N ALA A 378 -2.24 19.55 12.92
CA ALA A 378 -1.16 19.64 13.89
C ALA A 378 -1.45 18.85 15.17
N ASP A 379 -2.61 19.08 15.81
CA ASP A 379 -2.97 18.40 17.05
C ASP A 379 -3.10 16.89 16.87
N ARG A 380 -3.75 16.46 15.78
CA ARG A 380 -3.88 15.04 15.48
C ARG A 380 -2.53 14.38 15.23
N PHE A 381 -1.63 15.05 14.53
CA PHE A 381 -0.31 14.54 14.18
C PHE A 381 0.66 14.54 15.36
N HIS A 382 0.62 15.57 16.21
CA HIS A 382 1.34 15.54 17.49
C HIS A 382 0.84 14.42 18.41
N SER A 383 -0.46 14.11 18.39
CA SER A 383 -1.01 12.95 19.10
C SER A 383 -0.43 11.64 18.57
N ASP A 384 -0.37 11.47 17.24
CA ASP A 384 0.23 10.30 16.60
C ASP A 384 1.73 10.16 16.94
N LEU A 385 2.45 11.30 17.05
CA LEU A 385 3.85 11.38 17.47
C LEU A 385 4.06 11.23 18.98
N ARG A 386 3.00 11.10 19.79
CA ARG A 386 3.08 11.00 21.26
C ARG A 386 3.71 12.24 21.91
N GLN A 387 3.39 13.42 21.40
CA GLN A 387 3.93 14.73 21.84
C GLN A 387 2.85 15.60 22.50
N PRO A 388 2.29 15.24 23.66
CA PRO A 388 1.15 15.95 24.27
C PRO A 388 1.45 17.42 24.56
N ALA A 389 2.70 17.78 24.86
CA ALA A 389 3.11 19.16 25.13
C ALA A 389 2.93 20.09 23.91
N GLN A 390 2.86 19.56 22.69
CA GLN A 390 2.69 20.32 21.45
C GLN A 390 1.22 20.40 21.01
N ILE A 391 0.29 19.71 21.70
CA ILE A 391 -1.13 19.64 21.34
C ILE A 391 -1.87 20.83 21.93
N GLY A 392 -2.56 21.61 21.09
CA GLY A 392 -3.37 22.74 21.49
C GLY A 392 -4.74 22.33 22.07
N ASP A 393 -5.40 21.37 21.46
CA ASP A 393 -6.71 20.88 21.90
C ASP A 393 -6.61 20.13 23.24
N PRO A 394 -7.36 20.57 24.30
CA PRO A 394 -7.25 19.96 25.62
C PRO A 394 -7.67 18.48 25.66
N PHE A 395 -8.69 18.08 24.89
CA PHE A 395 -9.16 16.70 24.88
C PHE A 395 -8.13 15.80 24.18
N VAL A 396 -7.60 16.21 23.03
CA VAL A 396 -6.57 15.45 22.30
C VAL A 396 -5.31 15.29 23.13
N ARG A 397 -4.92 16.35 23.85
CA ARG A 397 -3.78 16.31 24.78
C ARG A 397 -4.00 15.27 25.86
N SER A 398 -5.13 15.37 26.59
CA SER A 398 -5.43 14.45 27.69
C SER A 398 -5.62 13.01 27.21
N LEU A 399 -6.21 12.79 26.02
CA LEU A 399 -6.31 11.48 25.40
C LEU A 399 -4.91 10.88 25.11
N THR A 400 -4.00 11.73 24.62
CA THR A 400 -2.62 11.31 24.30
C THR A 400 -1.84 10.96 25.57
N GLU A 401 -1.96 11.79 26.61
CA GLU A 401 -1.34 11.54 27.92
C GLU A 401 -1.85 10.23 28.55
N ALA A 402 -3.16 10.00 28.53
CA ALA A 402 -3.76 8.79 29.06
C ALA A 402 -3.35 7.53 28.25
N ALA A 403 -3.26 7.63 26.93
CA ALA A 403 -2.78 6.55 26.07
C ALA A 403 -1.30 6.23 26.35
N MET A 404 -0.47 7.25 26.62
CA MET A 404 0.94 7.06 26.97
C MET A 404 1.13 6.45 28.38
N ALA A 405 0.21 6.72 29.31
CA ALA A 405 0.22 6.17 30.66
C ALA A 405 -0.42 4.77 30.76
N ALA A 406 -1.04 4.27 29.68
CA ALA A 406 -1.68 2.97 29.66
C ALA A 406 -0.70 1.83 30.01
N PRO A 407 -1.17 0.75 30.69
CA PRO A 407 -0.29 -0.36 31.11
C PRO A 407 0.17 -1.25 29.95
N VAL A 408 -0.29 -1.01 28.73
CA VAL A 408 0.08 -1.72 27.50
C VAL A 408 0.47 -0.73 26.41
N PRO A 409 1.26 -1.12 25.40
CA PRO A 409 1.52 -0.30 24.25
C PRO A 409 0.23 0.13 23.54
N VAL A 410 0.02 1.45 23.40
CA VAL A 410 -1.09 2.04 22.67
C VAL A 410 -0.54 2.78 21.46
N ILE A 411 -0.90 2.32 20.27
CA ILE A 411 -0.58 2.95 18.99
C ILE A 411 -1.83 3.68 18.53
N MET A 412 -1.77 5.00 18.47
CA MET A 412 -2.87 5.84 17.98
C MET A 412 -2.55 6.37 16.59
N GLY A 413 -3.58 6.52 15.77
CA GLY A 413 -3.40 7.04 14.42
C GLY A 413 -4.73 7.26 13.71
N GLY A 414 -4.63 7.50 12.41
CA GLY A 414 -5.78 7.60 11.50
C GLY A 414 -6.23 6.25 10.95
N HIS A 415 -6.99 6.33 9.84
CA HIS A 415 -7.47 5.13 9.15
C HIS A 415 -6.33 4.27 8.59
N SER A 416 -5.24 4.88 8.12
CA SER A 416 -4.06 4.17 7.61
C SER A 416 -3.53 3.17 8.62
N LEU A 417 -3.48 3.51 9.92
CA LEU A 417 -3.05 2.63 10.99
C LEU A 417 -3.79 1.29 11.00
N VAL A 418 -5.13 1.33 10.94
CA VAL A 418 -6.00 0.13 11.05
C VAL A 418 -6.42 -0.44 9.68
N ALA A 419 -5.81 0.05 8.61
CA ALA A 419 -5.98 -0.40 7.23
C ALA A 419 -4.64 -0.86 6.66
N GLY A 420 -4.04 -0.13 5.71
CA GLY A 420 -2.75 -0.46 5.10
C GLY A 420 -1.59 -0.63 6.08
N GLY A 421 -1.57 0.18 7.15
CA GLY A 421 -0.59 0.09 8.23
C GLY A 421 -0.52 -1.29 8.88
N MET A 422 -1.67 -1.95 9.12
CA MET A 422 -1.68 -3.30 9.70
C MET A 422 -0.92 -4.32 8.84
N TYR A 423 -1.08 -4.25 7.51
CA TYR A 423 -0.36 -5.15 6.60
C TYR A 423 1.15 -4.94 6.69
N ALA A 424 1.60 -3.69 6.63
CA ALA A 424 3.01 -3.35 6.72
C ALA A 424 3.61 -3.68 8.10
N MET A 425 2.85 -3.46 9.19
CA MET A 425 3.29 -3.81 10.55
C MET A 425 3.45 -5.32 10.74
N VAL A 426 2.56 -6.13 10.20
CA VAL A 426 2.70 -7.60 10.22
C VAL A 426 3.95 -8.04 9.47
N ASP A 427 4.23 -7.46 8.30
CA ASP A 427 5.46 -7.75 7.54
C ASP A 427 6.71 -7.34 8.36
N ALA A 428 6.69 -6.17 9.01
CA ALA A 428 7.78 -5.70 9.87
C ALA A 428 7.97 -6.58 11.11
N ALA A 429 6.88 -7.05 11.73
CA ALA A 429 6.93 -7.94 12.89
C ALA A 429 7.60 -9.28 12.53
N TRP A 430 7.20 -9.90 11.43
CA TRP A 430 7.82 -11.16 10.98
C TRP A 430 9.27 -10.99 10.53
N ALA A 431 9.64 -9.86 9.95
CA ALA A 431 11.01 -9.57 9.56
C ALA A 431 11.97 -9.49 10.77
N ARG A 432 11.47 -9.10 11.95
CA ARG A 432 12.24 -9.03 13.20
C ARG A 432 12.30 -10.38 13.94
N GLY A 433 11.28 -11.21 13.81
CA GLY A 433 11.14 -12.50 14.48
C GLY A 433 11.80 -13.64 13.71
N HIS A 434 13.07 -13.51 13.30
CA HIS A 434 13.77 -14.52 12.48
C HIS A 434 13.77 -15.94 13.06
N ASP A 435 13.66 -16.09 14.38
CA ASP A 435 13.68 -17.38 15.09
C ASP A 435 12.28 -17.97 15.35
N VAL A 436 11.22 -17.24 15.02
CA VAL A 436 9.83 -17.69 15.19
C VAL A 436 9.37 -18.41 13.92
N PRO A 437 9.07 -19.72 13.96
CA PRO A 437 8.57 -20.43 12.78
C PRO A 437 7.24 -19.83 12.30
N ARG A 438 7.22 -19.29 11.10
CA ARG A 438 5.99 -18.84 10.43
C ARG A 438 5.17 -20.06 10.01
N HIS A 439 4.42 -20.65 10.92
CA HIS A 439 3.45 -21.69 10.60
C HIS A 439 2.16 -21.05 10.09
N VAL A 440 2.23 -20.47 8.93
CA VAL A 440 1.04 -20.15 8.16
C VAL A 440 0.69 -21.42 7.38
N GLN A 441 -0.05 -22.33 8.02
CA GLN A 441 -0.90 -23.20 7.22
C GLN A 441 -2.13 -22.37 6.87
N PRO A 442 -2.47 -22.22 5.57
CA PRO A 442 -3.77 -21.68 5.23
C PRO A 442 -4.80 -22.56 5.92
N LYS A 443 -5.54 -22.00 6.89
CA LYS A 443 -6.77 -22.61 7.33
C LYS A 443 -7.66 -22.64 6.11
N VAL A 444 -7.74 -23.78 5.44
CA VAL A 444 -8.71 -24.02 4.39
C VAL A 444 -10.06 -23.88 5.07
N LEU A 445 -10.75 -22.77 4.81
CA LEU A 445 -12.16 -22.59 5.09
C LEU A 445 -12.98 -23.29 4.02
#